data_f07be3d005d40ed327e6541d63293477
#
_entry.id   f07be3d005d40ed327e6541d63293477
#
_cell.length_a   1.000
_cell.length_b   1.000
_cell.length_c   1.000
_cell.angle_alpha   90.00
_cell.angle_beta   90.00
_cell.angle_gamma   90.00
#
_symmetry.space_group_name_H-M   'P 1'
#
loop_
_entity.id
_entity.type
_entity.pdbx_description
1 polymer ?
#
loop_
_entity_poly.entity_id
_entity_poly.type
_entity_poly.pdbx_seq_one_letter_code
_entity_poly.pdbx_strand_id
1 'polypeptide(L)'
;MFLSESIQQKWQPVLDHPDLPEVKDSYKRAVTSMILENQEKALKEDAAFLSEAAPTNATGSNIQNWNPILISLVRRAMPNLIAYDICGVQPMSGPTGLIFAMRSRFNAQNGTEALFDEADTDFSARNKAGSSVSGASAAAQTGANPAVLNDSIGTSTGYTTGDGMSTAYAEALGDASGNSFAEMAFSIEKSTVTAKSRALKAEYTMELAQDLKAIHGLDAETELSNILSAEILAEINREVVRTIYRTAEVGAADNANSNAAINTSAAGIFDLDTDSNGRWSVERFKGLMFQVERDANVIAQRTRRGKGNMIICSSDVASALQMAGVLDYTPALNNNLNIDDTGNTFAGVLNGKYRVYIDPYAANLAANAAGAKQYYVVGYKGTSPYDSGLFYCPYVPLQMVRAVGQDTFQPKIGFKTRYGMVANPFAGAGAGDNITADNVGAINSNRYYRRVQVTNIM
;
A
#
# COMPACT_ATOMS: atom_id res chain seq x y z
N MET A 1 0.53 3.91 -17.38
CA MET A 1 -0.69 4.66 -17.75
C MET A 1 -0.31 6.14 -17.74
N PHE A 2 -0.17 6.75 -18.90
CA PHE A 2 0.14 8.18 -18.98
C PHE A 2 -1.13 8.94 -18.67
N LEU A 3 -1.14 9.64 -17.55
CA LEU A 3 -2.17 10.62 -17.23
C LEU A 3 -2.03 11.74 -18.24
N SER A 4 -3.01 11.91 -19.11
CA SER A 4 -2.87 12.85 -20.21
C SER A 4 -2.78 14.28 -19.66
N GLU A 5 -1.79 15.03 -20.12
CA GLU A 5 -1.58 16.44 -19.76
C GLU A 5 -2.85 17.27 -20.04
N SER A 6 -3.61 16.91 -21.06
CA SER A 6 -4.88 17.55 -21.41
C SER A 6 -5.92 17.50 -20.27
N ILE A 7 -6.00 16.39 -19.53
CA ILE A 7 -6.92 16.27 -18.39
C ILE A 7 -6.45 17.15 -17.24
N GLN A 8 -5.15 17.20 -16.99
CA GLN A 8 -4.61 18.07 -15.94
C GLN A 8 -4.84 19.56 -16.27
N GLN A 9 -4.61 19.97 -17.52
CA GLN A 9 -4.90 21.34 -17.96
C GLN A 9 -6.39 21.70 -17.84
N LYS A 10 -7.29 20.78 -18.20
CA LYS A 10 -8.74 21.00 -18.06
C LYS A 10 -9.15 21.27 -16.62
N TRP A 11 -8.59 20.54 -15.67
CA TRP A 11 -8.95 20.62 -14.25
C TRP A 11 -8.06 21.56 -13.43
N GLN A 12 -7.05 22.19 -14.04
CA GLN A 12 -6.15 23.12 -13.37
C GLN A 12 -6.86 24.25 -12.64
N PRO A 13 -7.88 24.93 -13.21
CA PRO A 13 -8.56 26.02 -12.51
C PRO A 13 -9.26 25.59 -11.21
N VAL A 14 -9.71 24.33 -11.15
CA VAL A 14 -10.35 23.76 -9.95
C VAL A 14 -9.30 23.33 -8.93
N LEU A 15 -8.16 22.80 -9.38
CA LEU A 15 -7.10 22.35 -8.51
C LEU A 15 -6.34 23.52 -7.85
N ASP A 16 -6.24 24.64 -8.50
CA ASP A 16 -5.49 25.83 -8.03
C ASP A 16 -6.42 26.89 -7.38
N HIS A 17 -7.67 26.53 -7.08
CA HIS A 17 -8.63 27.46 -6.46
C HIS A 17 -8.18 27.87 -5.05
N PRO A 18 -8.13 29.19 -4.73
CA PRO A 18 -7.54 29.70 -3.49
C PRO A 18 -8.29 29.32 -2.21
N ASP A 19 -9.59 29.05 -2.28
CA ASP A 19 -10.43 28.73 -1.11
C ASP A 19 -10.24 27.30 -0.59
N LEU A 20 -9.45 26.47 -1.30
CA LEU A 20 -9.26 25.07 -0.95
C LEU A 20 -7.77 24.79 -0.69
N PRO A 21 -7.44 23.83 0.19
CA PRO A 21 -6.06 23.50 0.51
C PRO A 21 -5.26 23.13 -0.75
N GLU A 22 -4.06 23.64 -0.86
CA GLU A 22 -3.17 23.37 -2.00
C GLU A 22 -2.69 21.92 -2.00
N VAL A 23 -2.84 21.24 -3.14
CA VAL A 23 -2.28 19.90 -3.35
C VAL A 23 -0.87 20.05 -3.91
N LYS A 24 0.15 19.95 -3.05
CA LYS A 24 1.56 20.17 -3.39
C LYS A 24 2.17 19.04 -4.23
N ASP A 25 1.69 17.82 -4.06
CA ASP A 25 2.21 16.65 -4.74
C ASP A 25 1.67 16.55 -6.17
N SER A 26 2.57 16.54 -7.15
CA SER A 26 2.22 16.44 -8.58
C SER A 26 1.48 15.15 -8.92
N TYR A 27 1.82 14.05 -8.24
CA TYR A 27 1.15 12.76 -8.43
C TYR A 27 -0.28 12.78 -7.88
N LYS A 28 -0.48 13.32 -6.68
CA LYS A 28 -1.82 13.50 -6.10
C LYS A 28 -2.68 14.41 -6.98
N ARG A 29 -2.11 15.47 -7.57
CA ARG A 29 -2.80 16.34 -8.53
C ARG A 29 -3.25 15.58 -9.77
N ALA A 30 -2.38 14.77 -10.35
CA ALA A 30 -2.67 13.98 -11.53
C ALA A 30 -3.79 12.94 -11.28
N VAL A 31 -3.73 12.25 -10.15
CA VAL A 31 -4.77 11.29 -9.76
C VAL A 31 -6.10 11.99 -9.50
N THR A 32 -6.09 13.13 -8.79
CA THR A 32 -7.31 13.91 -8.51
C THR A 32 -7.96 14.42 -9.81
N SER A 33 -7.17 14.87 -10.78
CA SER A 33 -7.71 15.31 -12.08
C SER A 33 -8.40 14.16 -12.84
N MET A 34 -7.85 12.96 -12.79
CA MET A 34 -8.46 11.76 -13.38
C MET A 34 -9.77 11.38 -12.68
N ILE A 35 -9.79 11.47 -11.37
CA ILE A 35 -10.99 11.17 -10.56
C ILE A 35 -12.10 12.20 -10.87
N LEU A 36 -11.76 13.47 -11.00
CA LEU A 36 -12.72 14.51 -11.40
C LEU A 36 -13.27 14.30 -12.82
N GLU A 37 -12.44 13.81 -13.75
CA GLU A 37 -12.90 13.45 -15.10
C GLU A 37 -13.84 12.25 -15.07
N ASN A 38 -13.57 11.23 -14.27
CA ASN A 38 -14.47 10.10 -14.07
C ASN A 38 -15.79 10.55 -13.42
N GLN A 39 -15.73 11.51 -12.51
CA GLN A 39 -16.91 12.10 -11.89
C GLN A 39 -17.79 12.83 -12.92
N GLU A 40 -17.18 13.63 -13.79
CA GLU A 40 -17.90 14.33 -14.86
C GLU A 40 -18.59 13.33 -15.81
N LYS A 41 -17.89 12.25 -16.18
CA LYS A 41 -18.47 11.20 -17.02
C LYS A 41 -19.65 10.51 -16.34
N ALA A 42 -19.50 10.12 -15.07
CA ALA A 42 -20.58 9.49 -14.31
C ALA A 42 -21.81 10.40 -14.19
N LEU A 43 -21.61 11.69 -13.94
CA LEU A 43 -22.72 12.67 -13.88
C LEU A 43 -23.42 12.86 -15.22
N LYS A 44 -22.67 12.82 -16.34
CA LYS A 44 -23.25 12.89 -17.68
C LYS A 44 -24.08 11.65 -18.03
N GLU A 45 -23.61 10.46 -17.63
CA GLU A 45 -24.34 9.21 -17.79
C GLU A 45 -25.64 9.21 -16.99
N ASP A 46 -25.61 9.63 -15.71
CA ASP A 46 -26.79 9.73 -14.86
C ASP A 46 -27.80 10.78 -15.40
N ALA A 47 -27.31 11.91 -15.92
CA ALA A 47 -28.16 12.92 -16.54
C ALA A 47 -28.83 12.43 -17.84
N ALA A 48 -28.16 11.59 -18.62
CA ALA A 48 -28.73 11.00 -19.82
C ALA A 48 -29.89 10.05 -19.49
N PHE A 49 -29.81 9.27 -18.43
CA PHE A 49 -30.89 8.38 -17.94
C PHE A 49 -32.13 9.17 -17.47
N LEU A 50 -31.92 10.33 -16.87
CA LEU A 50 -33.03 11.18 -16.38
C LEU A 50 -33.73 11.96 -17.50
N SER A 51 -33.09 12.14 -18.66
CA SER A 51 -33.65 12.88 -19.79
C SER A 51 -34.59 12.07 -20.68
N GLU A 52 -34.58 10.74 -20.56
CA GLU A 52 -35.38 9.85 -21.41
C GLU A 52 -36.86 9.74 -21.00
N ALA A 53 -37.28 10.21 -19.83
CA ALA A 53 -38.62 9.94 -19.29
C ALA A 53 -39.43 11.16 -18.79
N ALA A 54 -39.01 12.39 -19.03
CA ALA A 54 -39.75 13.57 -18.56
C ALA A 54 -40.15 14.55 -19.70
N PRO A 55 -41.38 15.08 -19.69
CA PRO A 55 -41.75 16.16 -20.62
C PRO A 55 -40.87 17.38 -20.34
N THR A 56 -40.30 17.90 -21.40
CA THR A 56 -39.25 18.91 -21.46
C THR A 56 -39.66 20.27 -20.86
N ASN A 57 -39.33 20.46 -19.60
CA ASN A 57 -38.95 21.79 -19.11
C ASN A 57 -37.41 21.78 -18.97
N ALA A 58 -36.73 21.89 -20.07
CA ALA A 58 -35.28 21.97 -20.09
C ALA A 58 -34.87 23.44 -19.94
N THR A 59 -34.19 23.77 -18.87
CA THR A 59 -33.27 24.92 -18.81
C THR A 59 -32.22 24.69 -19.89
N GLY A 60 -31.94 25.70 -20.72
CA GLY A 60 -31.16 25.60 -21.93
C GLY A 60 -29.84 24.83 -21.79
N SER A 61 -29.38 24.26 -22.89
CA SER A 61 -28.25 23.32 -23.05
C SER A 61 -26.89 23.77 -22.49
N ASN A 62 -26.77 24.97 -21.97
CA ASN A 62 -25.54 25.53 -21.41
C ASN A 62 -25.49 25.61 -19.87
N ILE A 63 -26.56 25.23 -19.18
CA ILE A 63 -26.56 25.11 -17.72
C ILE A 63 -26.34 23.63 -17.40
N GLN A 64 -25.11 23.22 -17.44
CA GLN A 64 -24.70 21.93 -16.89
C GLN A 64 -24.96 21.97 -15.39
N ASN A 65 -25.61 20.93 -14.87
CA ASN A 65 -25.83 20.74 -13.43
C ASN A 65 -24.49 20.47 -12.73
N TRP A 66 -23.65 21.47 -12.64
CA TRP A 66 -22.44 21.44 -11.83
C TRP A 66 -22.87 21.52 -10.37
N ASN A 67 -22.58 20.49 -9.63
CA ASN A 67 -22.74 20.50 -8.18
C ASN A 67 -21.42 21.01 -7.56
N PRO A 68 -21.27 22.31 -7.28
CA PRO A 68 -20.02 22.86 -6.77
C PRO A 68 -19.63 22.27 -5.41
N ILE A 69 -20.63 21.89 -4.62
CA ILE A 69 -20.45 21.22 -3.33
C ILE A 69 -19.73 19.86 -3.51
N LEU A 70 -20.15 19.08 -4.50
CA LEU A 70 -19.55 17.76 -4.75
C LEU A 70 -18.10 17.88 -5.20
N ILE A 71 -17.80 18.80 -6.11
CA ILE A 71 -16.45 19.02 -6.63
C ILE A 71 -15.51 19.49 -5.51
N SER A 72 -15.95 20.43 -4.69
CA SER A 72 -15.17 20.93 -3.55
C SER A 72 -14.91 19.82 -2.52
N LEU A 73 -15.91 18.99 -2.27
CA LEU A 73 -15.83 17.86 -1.34
C LEU A 73 -14.87 16.79 -1.85
N VAL A 74 -14.93 16.41 -3.13
CA VAL A 74 -13.99 15.44 -3.73
C VAL A 74 -12.56 15.99 -3.66
N ARG A 75 -12.36 17.25 -4.01
CA ARG A 75 -11.03 17.87 -3.95
C ARG A 75 -10.46 17.95 -2.52
N ARG A 76 -11.33 18.23 -1.53
CA ARG A 76 -10.93 18.32 -0.11
C ARG A 76 -10.64 16.94 0.49
N ALA A 77 -11.48 15.96 0.19
CA ALA A 77 -11.50 14.69 0.88
C ALA A 77 -10.53 13.66 0.27
N MET A 78 -10.48 13.54 -1.07
CA MET A 78 -9.71 12.49 -1.73
C MET A 78 -8.20 12.55 -1.51
N PRO A 79 -7.51 13.70 -1.58
CA PRO A 79 -6.06 13.75 -1.36
C PRO A 79 -5.62 13.41 0.06
N ASN A 80 -6.54 13.46 1.03
CA ASN A 80 -6.27 13.21 2.45
C ASN A 80 -6.43 11.73 2.85
N LEU A 81 -6.81 10.86 1.92
CA LEU A 81 -6.86 9.42 2.19
C LEU A 81 -5.46 8.87 2.50
N ILE A 82 -5.34 8.10 3.58
CA ILE A 82 -4.08 7.42 3.96
C ILE A 82 -3.56 6.49 2.85
N ALA A 83 -4.45 6.00 2.00
CA ALA A 83 -4.12 5.16 0.86
C ALA A 83 -3.09 5.81 -0.08
N TYR A 84 -3.14 7.14 -0.25
CA TYR A 84 -2.17 7.86 -1.10
C TYR A 84 -0.76 7.86 -0.53
N ASP A 85 -0.63 7.76 0.78
CA ASP A 85 0.66 7.79 1.46
C ASP A 85 1.24 6.39 1.67
N ILE A 86 0.39 5.38 1.87
CA ILE A 86 0.80 4.02 2.23
C ILE A 86 0.74 3.06 1.06
N CYS A 87 -0.25 3.20 0.16
CA CYS A 87 -0.48 2.29 -0.96
C CYS A 87 -0.07 2.92 -2.30
N GLY A 88 0.09 2.08 -3.32
CA GLY A 88 0.11 2.54 -4.70
C GLY A 88 -1.30 2.90 -5.14
N VAL A 89 -1.48 4.07 -5.75
CA VAL A 89 -2.80 4.51 -6.21
C VAL A 89 -2.84 4.46 -7.72
N GLN A 90 -3.79 3.70 -8.26
CA GLN A 90 -3.98 3.58 -9.71
C GLN A 90 -5.45 3.79 -10.05
N PRO A 91 -5.83 4.97 -10.54
CA PRO A 91 -7.20 5.24 -10.93
C PRO A 91 -7.63 4.37 -12.11
N MET A 92 -8.85 3.86 -12.03
CA MET A 92 -9.45 3.04 -13.09
C MET A 92 -10.33 3.90 -13.99
N SER A 93 -10.36 3.59 -15.29
CA SER A 93 -11.26 4.21 -16.26
C SER A 93 -12.55 3.41 -16.48
N GLY A 94 -12.66 2.22 -15.90
CA GLY A 94 -13.81 1.31 -16.03
C GLY A 94 -14.04 0.52 -14.74
N PRO A 95 -15.12 -0.29 -14.67
CA PRO A 95 -15.46 -1.07 -13.49
C PRO A 95 -14.46 -2.20 -13.20
N THR A 96 -13.64 -2.56 -14.19
CA THR A 96 -12.57 -3.55 -14.07
C THR A 96 -11.25 -2.96 -14.52
N GLY A 97 -10.18 -3.27 -13.81
CA GLY A 97 -8.82 -2.89 -14.13
C GLY A 97 -7.90 -4.09 -14.17
N LEU A 98 -6.75 -3.94 -14.81
CA LEU A 98 -5.70 -4.95 -14.87
C LEU A 98 -4.38 -4.33 -14.39
N ILE A 99 -3.70 -5.02 -13.50
CA ILE A 99 -2.35 -4.70 -13.08
C ILE A 99 -1.43 -5.78 -13.63
N PHE A 100 -0.43 -5.35 -14.39
CA PHE A 100 0.54 -6.25 -14.99
C PHE A 100 1.84 -6.23 -14.21
N ALA A 101 2.45 -7.41 -14.12
CA ALA A 101 3.77 -7.57 -13.58
C ALA A 101 4.57 -8.47 -14.53
N MET A 102 5.82 -8.12 -14.80
CA MET A 102 6.72 -8.88 -15.67
C MET A 102 7.85 -9.45 -14.83
N ARG A 103 8.09 -10.75 -14.99
CA ARG A 103 9.21 -11.48 -14.36
C ARG A 103 10.17 -12.01 -15.40
N SER A 104 11.45 -11.83 -15.16
CA SER A 104 12.50 -12.48 -15.92
C SER A 104 12.67 -13.92 -15.43
N ARG A 105 12.84 -14.86 -16.33
CA ARG A 105 12.94 -16.29 -16.05
C ARG A 105 14.18 -16.88 -16.72
N PHE A 106 14.75 -17.91 -16.11
CA PHE A 106 15.81 -18.71 -16.72
C PHE A 106 15.20 -19.80 -17.59
N ASN A 107 15.80 -20.06 -18.73
CA ASN A 107 15.50 -21.11 -19.71
C ASN A 107 14.10 -21.06 -20.36
N ALA A 108 13.04 -20.95 -19.58
CA ALA A 108 11.66 -21.01 -20.06
C ALA A 108 10.73 -20.10 -19.26
N GLN A 109 9.52 -19.84 -19.77
CA GLN A 109 8.51 -19.00 -19.11
C GLN A 109 8.07 -19.52 -17.72
N ASN A 110 8.22 -20.81 -17.48
CA ASN A 110 7.95 -21.45 -16.18
C ASN A 110 9.23 -21.76 -15.38
N GLY A 111 10.39 -21.28 -15.83
CA GLY A 111 11.65 -21.44 -15.16
C GLY A 111 11.76 -20.65 -13.85
N THR A 112 12.87 -20.80 -13.14
CA THR A 112 13.17 -20.03 -11.92
C THR A 112 13.27 -18.54 -12.24
N GLU A 113 12.91 -17.69 -11.29
CA GLU A 113 12.99 -16.25 -11.48
C GLU A 113 14.44 -15.78 -11.50
N ALA A 114 14.77 -14.98 -12.49
CA ALA A 114 16.06 -14.33 -12.63
C ALA A 114 16.01 -12.89 -12.08
N LEU A 115 17.16 -12.35 -11.69
CA LEU A 115 17.37 -10.99 -11.19
C LEU A 115 16.73 -10.72 -9.80
N PHE A 116 16.09 -11.69 -9.20
CA PHE A 116 15.49 -11.60 -7.88
C PHE A 116 16.35 -12.28 -6.81
N ASP A 117 16.71 -13.55 -7.05
CA ASP A 117 17.64 -14.30 -6.21
C ASP A 117 19.10 -13.91 -6.52
N GLU A 118 20.03 -14.46 -5.79
CA GLU A 118 21.45 -14.30 -6.09
C GLU A 118 21.73 -14.75 -7.53
N ALA A 119 22.50 -13.95 -8.25
CA ALA A 119 22.85 -14.29 -9.63
C ALA A 119 23.68 -15.57 -9.67
N ASP A 120 23.27 -16.52 -10.49
CA ASP A 120 24.04 -17.74 -10.74
C ASP A 120 25.26 -17.38 -11.61
N THR A 121 26.44 -17.51 -11.04
CA THR A 121 27.73 -17.10 -11.68
C THR A 121 28.15 -17.98 -12.82
N ASP A 122 27.56 -19.17 -12.97
CA ASP A 122 27.87 -20.11 -14.04
C ASP A 122 26.76 -20.31 -15.07
N PHE A 123 25.60 -19.62 -14.93
CA PHE A 123 24.47 -19.79 -15.84
C PHE A 123 24.81 -19.47 -17.29
N SER A 124 25.53 -18.37 -17.56
CA SER A 124 25.97 -18.01 -18.91
C SER A 124 27.20 -18.78 -19.40
N ALA A 125 27.86 -19.51 -18.51
CA ALA A 125 29.01 -20.32 -18.80
C ALA A 125 28.64 -21.78 -19.17
N ARG A 126 27.35 -22.10 -19.20
CA ARG A 126 26.82 -23.42 -19.54
C ARG A 126 25.95 -23.34 -20.79
N ASN A 127 25.73 -24.50 -21.39
CA ASN A 127 24.74 -24.62 -22.45
C ASN A 127 23.31 -24.68 -21.88
N LYS A 128 22.29 -24.62 -22.74
CA LYS A 128 20.89 -24.72 -22.36
C LYS A 128 20.54 -25.98 -21.56
N ALA A 129 21.26 -27.07 -21.77
CA ALA A 129 21.07 -28.33 -21.03
C ALA A 129 21.68 -28.32 -19.62
N GLY A 130 22.38 -27.25 -19.24
CA GLY A 130 23.06 -27.14 -17.94
C GLY A 130 24.32 -28.01 -17.85
N SER A 131 24.79 -28.52 -18.97
CA SER A 131 26.01 -29.33 -19.00
C SER A 131 27.21 -28.42 -19.26
N SER A 132 28.20 -28.51 -18.39
CA SER A 132 29.58 -28.16 -18.78
C SER A 132 30.12 -29.32 -19.58
N VAL A 133 30.44 -29.08 -20.86
CA VAL A 133 31.06 -30.17 -21.68
C VAL A 133 32.41 -30.55 -21.10
N SER A 134 32.64 -31.83 -21.03
CA SER A 134 33.76 -32.52 -20.41
C SER A 134 35.11 -31.82 -20.61
N GLY A 135 35.71 -31.46 -19.49
CA GLY A 135 37.11 -31.04 -19.42
C GLY A 135 37.36 -29.64 -18.86
N ALA A 136 36.41 -28.78 -18.82
CA ALA A 136 36.48 -27.56 -18.03
C ALA A 136 35.65 -27.78 -16.76
N SER A 137 36.33 -27.81 -15.65
CA SER A 137 35.75 -27.79 -14.33
C SER A 137 35.11 -26.40 -14.11
N ALA A 138 34.00 -26.14 -14.80
CA ALA A 138 33.15 -25.07 -14.38
C ALA A 138 32.52 -25.54 -13.08
N ALA A 139 33.14 -25.18 -11.98
CA ALA A 139 32.61 -25.46 -10.67
C ALA A 139 31.24 -24.80 -10.58
N ALA A 140 30.20 -25.59 -10.30
CA ALA A 140 28.89 -25.07 -10.07
C ALA A 140 28.93 -24.14 -8.87
N GLN A 141 28.21 -23.04 -8.94
CA GLN A 141 27.98 -22.22 -7.76
C GLN A 141 27.27 -23.06 -6.70
N THR A 142 27.89 -23.23 -5.56
CA THR A 142 27.30 -23.91 -4.41
C THR A 142 27.34 -23.05 -3.18
N GLY A 143 26.34 -23.22 -2.29
CA GLY A 143 26.22 -22.45 -1.06
C GLY A 143 25.47 -21.15 -1.24
N ALA A 144 24.64 -20.82 -0.26
CA ALA A 144 23.83 -19.60 -0.23
C ALA A 144 24.29 -18.60 0.84
N ASN A 145 25.29 -18.98 1.67
CA ASN A 145 25.67 -18.16 2.81
C ASN A 145 27.19 -18.16 3.03
N PRO A 146 27.85 -16.99 2.85
CA PRO A 146 29.29 -16.84 3.10
C PRO A 146 29.64 -16.91 4.60
N ALA A 147 28.66 -16.95 5.52
CA ALA A 147 28.90 -17.04 6.94
C ALA A 147 29.38 -18.42 7.40
N VAL A 148 29.42 -19.42 6.53
CA VAL A 148 30.14 -20.68 6.77
C VAL A 148 31.64 -20.43 6.59
N LEU A 149 32.19 -19.58 7.45
CA LEU A 149 33.64 -19.33 7.57
C LEU A 149 34.42 -20.57 7.98
N ASN A 150 33.75 -21.64 8.34
CA ASN A 150 34.33 -22.86 8.79
C ASN A 150 34.13 -23.96 7.75
N ASP A 151 34.45 -23.67 6.52
CA ASP A 151 34.75 -24.71 5.55
C ASP A 151 36.15 -25.30 5.87
N SER A 152 36.31 -25.67 7.14
CA SER A 152 37.45 -26.41 7.52
C SER A 152 37.27 -27.80 6.96
N ILE A 153 37.95 -28.01 5.84
CA ILE A 153 38.62 -29.27 5.64
C ILE A 153 37.67 -30.43 5.33
N GLY A 154 37.33 -30.54 4.07
CA GLY A 154 37.00 -31.84 3.50
C GLY A 154 35.56 -32.27 3.41
N THR A 155 34.59 -31.40 3.66
CA THR A 155 33.20 -31.62 3.28
C THR A 155 32.76 -30.60 2.25
N SER A 156 32.51 -31.09 1.05
CA SER A 156 32.21 -30.39 -0.21
C SER A 156 30.95 -29.58 -0.27
N THR A 157 30.64 -28.80 0.76
CA THR A 157 29.49 -27.88 0.83
C THR A 157 29.92 -26.45 1.06
N GLY A 158 31.11 -26.09 0.57
CA GLY A 158 31.66 -24.76 0.65
C GLY A 158 30.86 -23.76 -0.21
N TYR A 159 31.01 -22.49 0.11
CA TYR A 159 30.57 -21.40 -0.74
C TYR A 159 31.54 -21.25 -1.91
N THR A 160 31.11 -21.64 -3.12
CA THR A 160 31.93 -21.65 -4.33
C THR A 160 31.37 -20.68 -5.38
N THR A 161 32.22 -20.19 -6.25
CA THR A 161 31.86 -19.39 -7.42
C THR A 161 31.88 -20.26 -8.66
N GLY A 162 31.00 -19.97 -9.63
CA GLY A 162 31.08 -20.53 -10.97
C GLY A 162 32.15 -19.83 -11.79
N ASP A 163 32.79 -20.58 -12.68
CA ASP A 163 33.79 -20.09 -13.61
C ASP A 163 33.18 -19.84 -15.00
N GLY A 164 33.80 -18.93 -15.80
CA GLY A 164 33.47 -18.76 -17.21
C GLY A 164 33.83 -19.96 -18.05
N MET A 165 33.20 -20.11 -19.22
CA MET A 165 33.54 -21.22 -20.14
C MET A 165 34.89 -21.04 -20.77
N SER A 166 35.58 -22.19 -21.06
CA SER A 166 36.86 -22.19 -21.78
C SER A 166 36.68 -21.77 -23.25
N THR A 167 37.77 -21.29 -23.89
CA THR A 167 37.73 -20.86 -25.29
C THR A 167 37.30 -21.98 -26.23
N ALA A 168 37.80 -23.17 -26.01
CA ALA A 168 37.41 -24.35 -26.81
C ALA A 168 35.92 -24.71 -26.71
N TYR A 169 35.34 -24.49 -25.52
CA TYR A 169 33.91 -24.71 -25.33
C TYR A 169 33.06 -23.60 -25.95
N ALA A 170 33.52 -22.34 -25.85
CA ALA A 170 32.85 -21.20 -26.48
C ALA A 170 32.86 -21.34 -28.01
N GLU A 171 33.90 -21.88 -28.62
CA GLU A 171 33.96 -22.17 -30.07
C GLU A 171 32.97 -23.26 -30.49
N ALA A 172 32.74 -24.27 -29.64
CA ALA A 172 31.78 -25.34 -29.92
C ALA A 172 30.33 -25.00 -29.61
N LEU A 173 30.05 -23.82 -29.02
CA LEU A 173 28.70 -23.44 -28.64
C LEU A 173 27.84 -23.18 -29.87
N GLY A 174 26.75 -23.96 -30.02
CA GLY A 174 25.85 -23.90 -31.17
C GLY A 174 26.10 -24.94 -32.28
N ASP A 175 27.17 -25.73 -32.18
CA ASP A 175 27.52 -26.72 -33.20
C ASP A 175 26.56 -27.90 -33.30
N ALA A 176 25.88 -28.22 -32.20
CA ALA A 176 24.96 -29.35 -32.13
C ALA A 176 23.70 -29.02 -31.35
N SER A 177 22.61 -29.75 -31.61
CA SER A 177 21.32 -29.50 -30.93
C SER A 177 21.39 -29.68 -29.40
N GLY A 178 22.41 -30.34 -28.85
CA GLY A 178 22.66 -30.46 -27.42
C GLY A 178 23.54 -29.36 -26.81
N ASN A 179 24.14 -28.51 -27.63
CA ASN A 179 25.10 -27.49 -27.23
C ASN A 179 24.62 -26.08 -27.59
N SER A 180 23.34 -25.82 -27.42
CA SER A 180 22.74 -24.50 -27.67
C SER A 180 23.06 -23.52 -26.53
N PHE A 181 23.02 -22.24 -26.83
CA PHE A 181 23.20 -21.15 -25.86
C PHE A 181 22.15 -21.22 -24.71
N ALA A 182 22.56 -20.82 -23.51
CA ALA A 182 21.64 -20.60 -22.42
C ALA A 182 20.65 -19.47 -22.80
N GLU A 183 19.39 -19.66 -22.47
CA GLU A 183 18.31 -18.76 -22.85
C GLU A 183 17.68 -18.11 -21.63
N MET A 184 17.13 -16.94 -21.82
CA MET A 184 16.28 -16.29 -20.82
C MET A 184 14.89 -16.04 -21.41
N ALA A 185 13.89 -16.12 -20.56
CA ALA A 185 12.50 -15.87 -20.91
C ALA A 185 11.91 -14.81 -19.97
N PHE A 186 10.71 -14.37 -20.28
CA PHE A 186 9.93 -13.59 -19.37
C PHE A 186 8.50 -14.12 -19.26
N SER A 187 7.90 -13.96 -18.11
CA SER A 187 6.49 -14.24 -17.88
C SER A 187 5.76 -12.94 -17.51
N ILE A 188 4.54 -12.80 -18.04
CA ILE A 188 3.66 -11.70 -17.67
C ILE A 188 2.58 -12.24 -16.75
N GLU A 189 2.55 -11.70 -15.54
CA GLU A 189 1.52 -11.99 -14.57
C GLU A 189 0.53 -10.83 -14.52
N LYS A 190 -0.75 -11.14 -14.31
CA LYS A 190 -1.81 -10.15 -14.23
C LYS A 190 -2.62 -10.35 -12.96
N SER A 191 -2.99 -9.24 -12.34
CA SER A 191 -3.99 -9.21 -11.30
C SER A 191 -5.17 -8.37 -11.75
N THR A 192 -6.39 -8.90 -11.61
CA THR A 192 -7.62 -8.20 -11.98
C THR A 192 -8.18 -7.47 -10.77
N VAL A 193 -8.59 -6.23 -10.98
CA VAL A 193 -9.26 -5.40 -9.98
C VAL A 193 -10.69 -5.20 -10.39
N THR A 194 -11.63 -5.44 -9.49
CA THR A 194 -13.05 -5.14 -9.69
C THR A 194 -13.47 -4.04 -8.73
N ALA A 195 -14.18 -3.03 -9.23
CA ALA A 195 -14.70 -1.97 -8.40
C ALA A 195 -15.89 -2.45 -7.57
N LYS A 196 -15.78 -2.29 -6.25
CA LYS A 196 -16.86 -2.52 -5.27
C LYS A 196 -17.48 -1.18 -4.87
N SER A 197 -18.75 -1.19 -4.49
CA SER A 197 -19.50 0.02 -4.13
C SER A 197 -19.69 0.11 -2.62
N ARG A 198 -19.56 1.33 -2.08
CA ARG A 198 -20.03 1.71 -0.74
C ARG A 198 -21.10 2.78 -0.89
N ALA A 199 -22.15 2.69 -0.11
CA ALA A 199 -23.24 3.66 -0.13
C ALA A 199 -23.78 3.88 1.26
N LEU A 200 -24.09 5.15 1.57
CA LEU A 200 -24.69 5.56 2.83
C LEU A 200 -25.77 6.60 2.53
N LYS A 201 -26.88 6.56 3.26
CA LYS A 201 -27.96 7.53 3.11
C LYS A 201 -28.34 8.15 4.45
N ALA A 202 -28.82 9.37 4.42
CA ALA A 202 -29.47 10.03 5.55
C ALA A 202 -30.80 10.62 5.12
N GLU A 203 -31.75 10.68 6.04
CA GLU A 203 -33.07 11.25 5.88
C GLU A 203 -33.25 12.29 6.98
N TYR A 204 -33.90 13.41 6.67
CA TYR A 204 -34.20 14.44 7.65
C TYR A 204 -35.58 15.01 7.42
N THR A 205 -36.24 15.52 8.47
CA THR A 205 -37.52 16.14 8.38
C THR A 205 -37.41 17.62 8.00
N MET A 206 -38.41 18.13 7.31
CA MET A 206 -38.42 19.57 6.93
C MET A 206 -38.48 20.48 8.16
N GLU A 207 -39.21 20.06 9.20
CA GLU A 207 -39.31 20.80 10.46
C GLU A 207 -37.95 20.92 11.14
N LEU A 208 -37.18 19.82 11.22
CA LEU A 208 -35.84 19.85 11.78
C LEU A 208 -34.90 20.80 11.01
N ALA A 209 -35.03 20.83 9.69
CA ALA A 209 -34.21 21.72 8.87
C ALA A 209 -34.56 23.21 9.11
N GLN A 210 -35.83 23.51 9.29
CA GLN A 210 -36.27 24.86 9.60
C GLN A 210 -35.83 25.30 11.00
N ASP A 211 -35.95 24.43 12.00
CA ASP A 211 -35.56 24.72 13.37
C ASP A 211 -34.04 24.90 13.50
N LEU A 212 -33.23 24.04 12.87
CA LEU A 212 -31.78 24.20 12.83
C LEU A 212 -31.37 25.52 12.19
N LYS A 213 -32.02 25.89 11.09
CA LYS A 213 -31.70 27.14 10.42
C LYS A 213 -32.14 28.37 11.24
N ALA A 214 -33.30 28.30 11.93
CA ALA A 214 -33.84 29.39 12.73
C ALA A 214 -33.07 29.63 14.04
N ILE A 215 -32.64 28.54 14.72
CA ILE A 215 -32.02 28.61 16.05
C ILE A 215 -30.50 28.69 15.94
N HIS A 216 -29.87 27.83 15.09
CA HIS A 216 -28.44 27.68 15.00
C HIS A 216 -27.83 28.30 13.75
N GLY A 217 -28.63 28.72 12.77
CA GLY A 217 -28.13 29.24 11.49
C GLY A 217 -27.44 28.18 10.60
N LEU A 218 -27.58 26.90 10.95
CA LEU A 218 -26.95 25.77 10.25
C LEU A 218 -27.91 25.20 9.21
N ASP A 219 -27.34 24.78 8.06
CA ASP A 219 -28.08 24.07 7.03
C ASP A 219 -27.97 22.57 7.27
N ALA A 220 -29.09 21.91 7.54
CA ALA A 220 -29.16 20.49 7.82
C ALA A 220 -28.57 19.61 6.69
N GLU A 221 -28.78 20.03 5.44
CA GLU A 221 -28.26 19.31 4.28
C GLU A 221 -26.74 19.33 4.25
N THR A 222 -26.14 20.49 4.47
CA THR A 222 -24.70 20.67 4.46
C THR A 222 -24.03 19.89 5.59
N GLU A 223 -24.59 19.94 6.80
CA GLU A 223 -24.06 19.23 7.95
C GLU A 223 -24.14 17.70 7.77
N LEU A 224 -25.29 17.21 7.30
CA LEU A 224 -25.43 15.77 7.02
C LEU A 224 -24.51 15.30 5.89
N SER A 225 -24.31 16.11 4.86
CA SER A 225 -23.38 15.74 3.78
C SER A 225 -21.95 15.68 4.27
N ASN A 226 -21.51 16.58 5.16
CA ASN A 226 -20.19 16.52 5.78
C ASN A 226 -20.02 15.27 6.64
N ILE A 227 -21.02 14.94 7.47
CA ILE A 227 -20.98 13.73 8.33
C ILE A 227 -20.90 12.46 7.48
N LEU A 228 -21.75 12.32 6.47
CA LEU A 228 -21.79 11.13 5.61
C LEU A 228 -20.49 10.95 4.83
N SER A 229 -19.92 12.04 4.31
CA SER A 229 -18.67 11.98 3.57
C SER A 229 -17.49 11.63 4.47
N ALA A 230 -17.41 12.22 5.66
CA ALA A 230 -16.38 11.92 6.64
C ALA A 230 -16.41 10.46 7.06
N GLU A 231 -17.61 9.90 7.31
CA GLU A 231 -17.76 8.50 7.69
C GLU A 231 -17.30 7.54 6.58
N ILE A 232 -17.70 7.76 5.33
CA ILE A 232 -17.28 6.92 4.20
C ILE A 232 -15.75 6.96 4.03
N LEU A 233 -15.14 8.13 4.19
CA LEU A 233 -13.68 8.26 4.08
C LEU A 233 -12.96 7.57 5.24
N ALA A 234 -13.48 7.70 6.46
CA ALA A 234 -12.97 6.99 7.62
C ALA A 234 -13.06 5.47 7.44
N GLU A 235 -14.17 4.97 6.90
CA GLU A 235 -14.32 3.55 6.56
C GLU A 235 -13.31 3.07 5.54
N ILE A 236 -13.06 3.85 4.47
CA ILE A 236 -12.07 3.50 3.45
C ILE A 236 -10.67 3.46 4.06
N ASN A 237 -10.29 4.48 4.81
CA ASN A 237 -9.00 4.52 5.50
C ASN A 237 -8.82 3.31 6.43
N ARG A 238 -9.86 2.98 7.18
CA ARG A 238 -9.83 1.84 8.09
C ARG A 238 -9.72 0.50 7.36
N GLU A 239 -10.41 0.35 6.24
CA GLU A 239 -10.30 -0.84 5.39
C GLU A 239 -8.86 -1.03 4.89
N VAL A 240 -8.21 0.04 4.40
CA VAL A 240 -6.82 -0.01 3.93
C VAL A 240 -5.88 -0.44 5.06
N VAL A 241 -5.97 0.20 6.22
CA VAL A 241 -5.10 -0.12 7.37
C VAL A 241 -5.32 -1.55 7.85
N ARG A 242 -6.58 -2.00 8.00
CA ARG A 242 -6.90 -3.38 8.43
C ARG A 242 -6.45 -4.42 7.42
N THR A 243 -6.53 -4.10 6.13
CA THR A 243 -6.03 -4.98 5.07
C THR A 243 -4.51 -5.17 5.18
N ILE A 244 -3.77 -4.09 5.42
CA ILE A 244 -2.33 -4.16 5.65
C ILE A 244 -2.02 -5.02 6.89
N TYR A 245 -2.72 -4.81 8.00
CA TYR A 245 -2.50 -5.62 9.21
C TYR A 245 -2.78 -7.10 9.01
N ARG A 246 -3.81 -7.44 8.23
CA ARG A 246 -4.17 -8.82 7.93
C ARG A 246 -3.14 -9.49 7.02
N THR A 247 -2.66 -8.79 6.00
CA THR A 247 -1.81 -9.37 4.96
C THR A 247 -0.33 -9.30 5.27
N ALA A 248 0.11 -8.37 6.15
CA ALA A 248 1.51 -8.20 6.52
C ALA A 248 2.13 -9.49 7.04
N GLU A 249 3.34 -9.82 6.56
CA GLU A 249 4.13 -10.91 7.11
C GLU A 249 4.46 -10.69 8.59
N VAL A 250 4.71 -11.78 9.29
CA VAL A 250 5.15 -11.74 10.68
C VAL A 250 6.59 -11.25 10.74
N GLY A 251 6.82 -10.13 11.42
CA GLY A 251 8.15 -9.59 11.70
C GLY A 251 8.81 -10.28 12.90
N ALA A 252 10.00 -9.80 13.26
CA ALA A 252 10.83 -10.35 14.37
C ALA A 252 11.04 -11.88 14.32
N ALA A 253 10.70 -12.53 13.21
CA ALA A 253 10.85 -13.98 13.03
C ALA A 253 12.32 -14.42 12.92
N ASP A 254 13.15 -13.51 12.43
CA ASP A 254 14.59 -13.81 12.18
C ASP A 254 15.44 -13.70 13.47
N ASN A 255 14.83 -13.28 14.57
CA ASN A 255 15.48 -13.29 15.89
C ASN A 255 15.68 -14.71 16.43
N ALA A 256 14.88 -15.67 15.96
CA ALA A 256 14.95 -17.07 16.38
C ALA A 256 16.28 -17.78 16.05
N ASN A 257 17.09 -17.22 15.13
CA ASN A 257 18.35 -17.83 14.69
C ASN A 257 19.61 -17.30 15.38
N SER A 258 19.51 -16.24 16.17
CA SER A 258 20.67 -15.71 16.87
C SER A 258 20.61 -16.05 18.35
N ASN A 259 21.24 -17.15 18.72
CA ASN A 259 21.39 -17.67 20.09
C ASN A 259 20.06 -17.98 20.80
N ALA A 260 19.62 -19.21 20.69
CA ALA A 260 18.46 -19.79 21.38
C ALA A 260 18.47 -19.61 22.92
N ALA A 261 19.57 -19.12 23.49
CA ALA A 261 19.73 -18.87 24.91
C ALA A 261 19.24 -17.48 25.35
N ILE A 262 19.04 -16.52 24.43
CA ILE A 262 18.71 -15.13 24.76
C ILE A 262 17.34 -14.74 24.19
N ASN A 263 16.83 -15.46 23.20
CA ASN A 263 15.60 -15.10 22.50
C ASN A 263 14.45 -16.02 22.93
N THR A 264 13.69 -15.60 23.93
CA THR A 264 12.52 -16.33 24.44
C THR A 264 11.22 -15.89 23.79
N SER A 265 11.24 -14.83 22.97
CA SER A 265 10.05 -14.31 22.31
C SER A 265 9.67 -15.14 21.11
N ALA A 266 8.36 -15.38 20.95
CA ALA A 266 7.83 -16.04 19.77
C ALA A 266 7.96 -15.15 18.53
N ALA A 267 8.02 -15.75 17.36
CA ALA A 267 7.99 -15.02 16.11
C ALA A 267 6.80 -14.04 16.05
N GLY A 268 7.05 -12.80 15.67
CA GLY A 268 6.05 -11.74 15.63
C GLY A 268 5.87 -10.95 16.93
N ILE A 269 6.58 -11.31 17.99
CA ILE A 269 6.54 -10.62 19.27
C ILE A 269 7.94 -10.05 19.56
N PHE A 270 7.98 -8.78 19.90
CA PHE A 270 9.17 -8.12 20.44
C PHE A 270 8.91 -7.72 21.89
N ASP A 271 9.64 -8.32 22.78
CA ASP A 271 9.54 -8.03 24.22
C ASP A 271 10.66 -7.07 24.64
N LEU A 272 10.28 -5.90 25.13
CA LEU A 272 11.23 -4.88 25.55
C LEU A 272 12.10 -5.31 26.74
N ASP A 273 11.65 -6.26 27.55
CA ASP A 273 12.43 -6.75 28.69
C ASP A 273 13.46 -7.80 28.30
N THR A 274 13.12 -8.70 27.39
CA THR A 274 13.96 -9.84 27.01
C THR A 274 14.77 -9.63 25.73
N ASP A 275 14.18 -8.96 24.73
CA ASP A 275 14.80 -8.79 23.41
C ASP A 275 15.63 -7.50 23.32
N SER A 276 15.51 -6.60 24.27
CA SER A 276 16.25 -5.35 24.30
C SER A 276 17.22 -5.31 25.48
N ASN A 277 18.49 -5.05 25.19
CA ASN A 277 19.52 -4.87 26.21
C ASN A 277 19.51 -3.41 26.70
N GLY A 278 19.29 -3.23 27.99
CA GLY A 278 19.35 -1.90 28.61
C GLY A 278 18.87 -1.90 30.06
N ARG A 279 19.49 -1.07 30.88
CA ARG A 279 19.05 -0.84 32.27
C ARG A 279 17.93 0.19 32.34
N TRP A 280 17.97 1.17 31.44
CA TRP A 280 17.04 2.30 31.44
C TRP A 280 16.00 2.11 30.35
N SER A 281 14.78 2.55 30.59
CA SER A 281 13.69 2.46 29.61
C SER A 281 14.06 3.06 28.25
N VAL A 282 14.77 4.19 28.25
CA VAL A 282 15.23 4.85 27.02
C VAL A 282 16.19 3.97 26.20
N GLU A 283 17.06 3.19 26.85
CA GLU A 283 17.96 2.27 26.16
C GLU A 283 17.19 1.12 25.51
N ARG A 284 16.16 0.61 26.21
CA ARG A 284 15.25 -0.42 25.67
C ARG A 284 14.48 0.08 24.46
N PHE A 285 14.03 1.33 24.47
CA PHE A 285 13.37 1.94 23.33
C PHE A 285 14.30 2.11 22.11
N LYS A 286 15.61 2.33 22.33
CA LYS A 286 16.58 2.27 21.24
C LYS A 286 16.72 0.86 20.65
N GLY A 287 16.55 -0.17 21.46
CA GLY A 287 16.48 -1.56 21.01
C GLY A 287 15.28 -1.82 20.09
N LEU A 288 14.12 -1.24 20.41
CA LEU A 288 12.94 -1.28 19.53
C LEU A 288 13.23 -0.65 18.16
N MET A 289 13.93 0.46 18.14
CA MET A 289 14.33 1.11 16.89
C MET A 289 15.24 0.21 16.03
N PHE A 290 16.19 -0.46 16.66
CA PHE A 290 17.05 -1.41 15.95
C PHE A 290 16.22 -2.55 15.32
N GLN A 291 15.20 -3.05 16.02
CA GLN A 291 14.31 -4.08 15.47
C GLN A 291 13.49 -3.56 14.28
N VAL A 292 12.98 -2.33 14.35
CA VAL A 292 12.29 -1.69 13.21
C VAL A 292 13.23 -1.62 12.00
N GLU A 293 14.49 -1.25 12.21
CA GLU A 293 15.50 -1.18 11.15
C GLU A 293 15.79 -2.56 10.54
N ARG A 294 15.87 -3.61 11.37
CA ARG A 294 16.02 -5.01 10.89
C ARG A 294 14.83 -5.42 10.03
N ASP A 295 13.61 -5.20 10.48
CA ASP A 295 12.42 -5.55 9.70
C ASP A 295 12.36 -4.79 8.37
N ALA A 296 12.77 -3.52 8.35
CA ALA A 296 12.88 -2.74 7.12
C ALA A 296 13.94 -3.31 6.15
N ASN A 297 15.09 -3.77 6.68
CA ASN A 297 16.13 -4.41 5.88
C ASN A 297 15.67 -5.76 5.31
N VAL A 298 14.91 -6.55 6.08
CA VAL A 298 14.35 -7.83 5.60
C VAL A 298 13.36 -7.59 4.46
N ILE A 299 12.55 -6.52 4.51
CA ILE A 299 11.71 -6.12 3.38
C ILE A 299 12.57 -5.89 2.13
N ALA A 300 13.68 -5.15 2.25
CA ALA A 300 14.60 -4.93 1.13
C ALA A 300 15.18 -6.22 0.58
N GLN A 301 15.60 -7.14 1.47
CA GLN A 301 16.17 -8.42 1.08
C GLN A 301 15.16 -9.32 0.34
N ARG A 302 13.89 -9.32 0.80
CA ARG A 302 12.86 -10.19 0.23
C ARG A 302 12.18 -9.59 -1.01
N THR A 303 12.04 -8.29 -1.10
CA THR A 303 11.40 -7.64 -2.25
C THR A 303 12.39 -7.23 -3.34
N ARG A 304 13.68 -7.05 -3.01
CA ARG A 304 14.73 -6.52 -3.92
C ARG A 304 14.35 -5.18 -4.57
N ARG A 305 13.36 -4.48 -4.02
CA ARG A 305 12.87 -3.18 -4.53
C ARG A 305 13.39 -2.01 -3.72
N GLY A 306 13.41 -2.15 -2.41
CA GLY A 306 13.86 -1.09 -1.52
C GLY A 306 13.58 -1.41 -0.07
N LYS A 307 14.20 -0.63 0.80
CA LYS A 307 14.04 -0.74 2.24
C LYS A 307 12.68 -0.17 2.66
N GLY A 308 12.09 -0.72 3.71
CA GLY A 308 10.90 -0.15 4.32
C GLY A 308 11.07 1.34 4.59
N ASN A 309 10.06 2.15 4.29
CA ASN A 309 10.11 3.62 4.40
C ASN A 309 8.91 4.23 5.14
N MET A 310 7.99 3.40 5.61
CA MET A 310 6.84 3.84 6.40
C MET A 310 6.60 2.91 7.57
N ILE A 311 6.03 3.47 8.65
CA ILE A 311 5.67 2.76 9.86
C ILE A 311 4.25 3.15 10.24
N ILE A 312 3.42 2.16 10.51
CA ILE A 312 2.10 2.35 11.11
C ILE A 312 2.19 1.75 12.51
N CYS A 313 1.91 2.51 13.54
CA CYS A 313 2.08 2.05 14.91
C CYS A 313 0.93 2.50 15.82
N SER A 314 0.85 1.89 16.99
CA SER A 314 -0.02 2.35 18.07
C SER A 314 0.55 3.61 18.75
N SER A 315 -0.29 4.34 19.47
CA SER A 315 0.09 5.58 20.17
C SER A 315 1.24 5.38 21.15
N ASP A 316 1.23 4.28 21.89
CA ASP A 316 2.24 4.02 22.91
C ASP A 316 3.61 3.69 22.31
N VAL A 317 3.61 2.96 21.17
CA VAL A 317 4.84 2.72 20.40
C VAL A 317 5.39 4.03 19.83
N ALA A 318 4.54 4.91 19.33
CA ALA A 318 4.97 6.23 18.86
C ALA A 318 5.59 7.06 19.99
N SER A 319 5.00 7.04 21.18
CA SER A 319 5.53 7.71 22.37
C SER A 319 6.86 7.12 22.80
N ALA A 320 7.02 5.79 22.74
CA ALA A 320 8.29 5.13 23.04
C ALA A 320 9.39 5.53 22.04
N LEU A 321 9.07 5.62 20.76
CA LEU A 321 10.00 6.09 19.72
C LEU A 321 10.38 7.57 19.91
N GLN A 322 9.45 8.39 20.39
CA GLN A 322 9.72 9.79 20.75
C GLN A 322 10.66 9.89 21.94
N MET A 323 10.42 9.13 23.00
CA MET A 323 11.28 9.10 24.18
C MET A 323 12.69 8.60 23.87
N ALA A 324 12.85 7.75 22.87
CA ALA A 324 14.16 7.36 22.37
C ALA A 324 14.94 8.52 21.73
N GLY A 325 14.32 9.68 21.52
CA GLY A 325 14.93 10.87 20.93
C GLY A 325 15.21 10.76 19.44
N VAL A 326 14.50 9.90 18.74
CA VAL A 326 14.79 9.54 17.35
C VAL A 326 13.66 9.97 16.40
N LEU A 327 12.46 10.18 16.93
CA LEU A 327 11.33 10.67 16.16
C LEU A 327 11.36 12.19 16.12
N ASP A 328 11.76 12.74 14.98
CA ASP A 328 11.57 14.15 14.70
C ASP A 328 10.10 14.37 14.37
N TYR A 329 9.35 14.96 15.28
CA TYR A 329 8.07 15.52 14.93
C TYR A 329 8.30 16.59 13.87
N THR A 330 7.54 16.59 12.81
CA THR A 330 7.48 17.72 11.88
C THR A 330 7.40 18.98 12.75
N PRO A 331 8.34 19.92 12.57
CA PRO A 331 8.53 20.99 13.55
C PRO A 331 7.20 21.66 13.85
N ALA A 332 6.94 21.87 15.11
CA ALA A 332 5.70 22.42 15.69
C ALA A 332 5.35 23.85 15.22
N LEU A 333 5.97 24.33 14.17
CA LEU A 333 5.57 25.52 13.42
C LEU A 333 4.18 25.37 12.75
N ASN A 334 3.73 24.15 12.55
CA ASN A 334 2.34 23.86 12.25
C ASN A 334 1.72 23.24 13.51
N ASN A 335 0.97 24.01 14.25
CA ASN A 335 0.19 23.62 15.45
C ASN A 335 -0.88 22.53 15.16
N ASN A 336 -0.64 21.67 14.20
CA ASN A 336 -1.61 20.69 13.77
C ASN A 336 -1.13 19.27 14.09
N LEU A 337 -1.19 18.96 15.37
CA LEU A 337 -1.60 17.63 15.83
C LEU A 337 -3.11 17.44 15.57
N ASN A 338 -3.61 18.01 14.51
CA ASN A 338 -4.98 17.78 14.10
C ASN A 338 -5.03 16.38 13.50
N ILE A 339 -5.75 15.52 14.17
CA ILE A 339 -6.34 14.33 13.55
C ILE A 339 -7.08 14.88 12.34
N ASP A 340 -6.63 14.56 11.14
CA ASP A 340 -7.39 14.85 9.94
C ASP A 340 -8.81 14.31 10.12
N ASP A 341 -9.81 14.99 9.58
CA ASP A 341 -11.22 14.55 9.59
C ASP A 341 -11.38 13.09 9.11
N THR A 342 -10.38 12.55 8.44
CA THR A 342 -10.29 11.17 7.94
C THR A 342 -9.67 10.19 8.95
N GLY A 343 -9.26 10.64 10.15
CA GLY A 343 -8.63 9.79 11.17
C GLY A 343 -7.19 9.36 10.83
N ASN A 344 -6.55 10.02 9.87
CA ASN A 344 -5.16 9.78 9.49
C ASN A 344 -4.24 10.71 10.30
N THR A 345 -3.41 10.14 11.16
CA THR A 345 -2.49 10.90 12.00
C THR A 345 -1.05 10.67 11.57
N PHE A 346 -0.50 11.60 10.80
CA PHE A 346 0.92 11.63 10.50
C PHE A 346 1.68 12.20 11.70
N ALA A 347 2.53 11.39 12.34
CA ALA A 347 3.26 11.81 13.54
C ALA A 347 4.58 12.51 13.22
N GLY A 348 5.27 12.10 12.17
CA GLY A 348 6.57 12.65 11.84
C GLY A 348 7.46 11.71 11.06
N VAL A 349 8.74 12.02 10.99
CA VAL A 349 9.74 11.23 10.29
C VAL A 349 10.77 10.69 11.28
N LEU A 350 10.95 9.38 11.30
CA LEU A 350 11.92 8.70 12.12
C LEU A 350 13.27 8.64 11.39
N ASN A 351 14.34 9.15 11.99
CA ASN A 351 15.71 9.19 11.42
C ASN A 351 15.81 9.83 10.03
N GLY A 352 14.89 10.71 9.63
CA GLY A 352 14.85 11.25 8.28
C GLY A 352 14.51 10.25 7.16
N LYS A 353 14.15 8.99 7.52
CA LYS A 353 13.92 7.91 6.54
C LYS A 353 12.51 7.34 6.58
N TYR A 354 11.93 7.17 7.77
CA TYR A 354 10.65 6.49 7.96
C TYR A 354 9.54 7.48 8.27
N ARG A 355 8.48 7.46 7.49
CA ARG A 355 7.26 8.20 7.80
C ARG A 355 6.45 7.41 8.81
N VAL A 356 6.11 8.02 9.93
CA VAL A 356 5.38 7.38 11.02
C VAL A 356 3.93 7.85 11.02
N TYR A 357 3.02 6.88 11.00
CA TYR A 357 1.57 7.09 11.08
C TYR A 357 1.06 6.44 12.35
N ILE A 358 0.30 7.19 13.14
CA ILE A 358 -0.34 6.68 14.36
C ILE A 358 -1.74 6.19 14.00
N ASP A 359 -2.06 4.95 14.35
CA ASP A 359 -3.41 4.43 14.26
C ASP A 359 -4.18 4.75 15.55
N PRO A 360 -5.18 5.65 15.53
CA PRO A 360 -5.91 6.04 16.74
C PRO A 360 -6.79 4.91 17.30
N TYR A 361 -7.08 3.90 16.49
CA TYR A 361 -7.92 2.75 16.90
C TYR A 361 -7.09 1.55 17.37
N ALA A 362 -5.77 1.66 17.32
CA ALA A 362 -4.88 0.62 17.82
C ALA A 362 -4.89 0.60 19.34
N ALA A 363 -4.85 -0.60 19.91
CA ALA A 363 -4.75 -0.80 21.36
C ALA A 363 -5.85 -0.12 22.19
N ASN A 364 -7.10 -0.23 21.74
CA ASN A 364 -8.23 0.33 22.46
C ASN A 364 -8.40 -0.33 23.83
N LEU A 365 -8.06 0.40 24.88
CA LEU A 365 -8.14 -0.02 26.29
C LEU A 365 -9.57 -0.38 26.73
N ALA A 366 -10.58 0.23 26.11
CA ALA A 366 -11.98 -0.01 26.46
C ALA A 366 -12.48 -1.40 26.04
N ALA A 367 -11.86 -2.03 25.06
CA ALA A 367 -12.32 -3.31 24.51
C ALA A 367 -11.72 -4.55 25.20
N ASN A 368 -10.63 -4.43 25.97
CA ASN A 368 -9.95 -5.59 26.57
C ASN A 368 -9.20 -5.22 27.85
N ALA A 369 -9.78 -5.53 28.97
CA ALA A 369 -9.12 -5.46 30.27
C ALA A 369 -7.94 -6.46 30.43
N ALA A 370 -7.71 -7.33 29.47
CA ALA A 370 -6.69 -8.39 29.52
C ALA A 370 -5.55 -8.21 28.50
N GLY A 371 -5.20 -6.97 28.14
CA GLY A 371 -4.00 -6.68 27.39
C GLY A 371 -4.26 -6.09 26.02
N ALA A 372 -4.39 -4.78 25.94
CA ALA A 372 -4.22 -4.03 24.71
C ALA A 372 -2.84 -4.35 24.13
N LYS A 373 -2.84 -5.07 22.99
CA LYS A 373 -1.60 -5.46 22.33
C LYS A 373 -1.09 -4.29 21.52
N GLN A 374 0.06 -3.78 21.89
CA GLN A 374 0.76 -2.76 21.14
C GLN A 374 1.42 -3.39 19.91
N TYR A 375 1.45 -2.68 18.80
CA TYR A 375 2.05 -3.20 17.57
C TYR A 375 2.58 -2.08 16.67
N TYR A 376 3.47 -2.46 15.79
CA TYR A 376 3.86 -1.66 14.65
C TYR A 376 3.89 -2.52 13.37
N VAL A 377 3.74 -1.84 12.25
CA VAL A 377 3.90 -2.43 10.91
C VAL A 377 4.88 -1.57 10.14
N VAL A 378 5.95 -2.19 9.66
CA VAL A 378 6.87 -1.56 8.72
C VAL A 378 6.43 -1.90 7.31
N GLY A 379 6.42 -0.92 6.42
CA GLY A 379 6.02 -1.10 5.05
C GLY A 379 6.95 -0.40 4.07
N TYR A 380 6.85 -0.79 2.81
CA TYR A 380 7.57 -0.19 1.71
C TYR A 380 6.62 0.34 0.65
N LYS A 381 6.86 1.57 0.23
CA LYS A 381 6.25 2.20 -0.93
C LYS A 381 7.33 2.90 -1.76
N GLY A 382 7.50 2.49 -3.01
CA GLY A 382 8.42 3.13 -3.94
C GLY A 382 7.90 4.48 -4.46
N THR A 383 8.75 5.16 -5.23
CA THR A 383 8.39 6.40 -5.92
C THR A 383 7.44 6.16 -7.10
N SER A 384 7.52 4.98 -7.71
CA SER A 384 6.60 4.59 -8.77
C SER A 384 5.25 4.14 -8.19
N PRO A 385 4.12 4.52 -8.80
CA PRO A 385 2.80 4.07 -8.39
C PRO A 385 2.59 2.56 -8.48
N TYR A 386 3.45 1.86 -9.23
CA TYR A 386 3.42 0.40 -9.40
C TYR A 386 4.28 -0.34 -8.37
N ASP A 387 5.07 0.38 -7.57
CA ASP A 387 6.01 -0.19 -6.63
C ASP A 387 5.48 -0.08 -5.19
N SER A 388 4.47 -0.88 -4.90
CA SER A 388 3.83 -0.99 -3.59
C SER A 388 3.28 -2.39 -3.38
N GLY A 389 3.11 -2.80 -2.13
CA GLY A 389 2.54 -4.11 -1.78
C GLY A 389 1.03 -4.19 -1.92
N LEU A 390 0.33 -3.06 -1.86
CA LEU A 390 -1.12 -2.95 -1.98
C LEU A 390 -1.45 -1.79 -2.92
N PHE A 391 -2.42 -1.99 -3.79
CA PHE A 391 -2.92 -0.97 -4.71
C PHE A 391 -4.34 -0.57 -4.35
N TYR A 392 -4.56 0.73 -4.26
CA TYR A 392 -5.86 1.36 -4.16
C TYR A 392 -6.26 1.90 -5.54
N CYS A 393 -7.39 1.45 -6.07
CA CYS A 393 -7.83 1.74 -7.43
C CYS A 393 -9.18 2.47 -7.38
N PRO A 394 -9.20 3.80 -7.25
CA PRO A 394 -10.43 4.57 -7.28
C PRO A 394 -11.02 4.58 -8.69
N TYR A 395 -12.32 4.36 -8.79
CA TYR A 395 -13.05 4.43 -10.06
C TYR A 395 -13.97 5.63 -10.06
N VAL A 396 -14.99 5.62 -9.22
CA VAL A 396 -15.93 6.74 -9.05
C VAL A 396 -15.74 7.31 -7.66
N PRO A 397 -15.42 8.60 -7.53
CA PRO A 397 -15.32 9.25 -6.23
C PRO A 397 -16.70 9.34 -5.57
N LEU A 398 -16.82 10.10 -4.52
CA LEU A 398 -18.09 10.32 -3.85
C LEU A 398 -19.11 10.94 -4.81
N GLN A 399 -20.19 10.23 -5.07
CA GLN A 399 -21.38 10.74 -5.74
C GLN A 399 -22.44 11.06 -4.70
N MET A 400 -23.03 12.24 -4.78
CA MET A 400 -24.15 12.64 -3.97
C MET A 400 -25.44 12.49 -4.77
N VAL A 401 -26.43 11.81 -4.21
CA VAL A 401 -27.77 11.65 -4.77
C VAL A 401 -28.77 12.27 -3.83
N ARG A 402 -29.60 13.16 -4.35
CA ARG A 402 -30.71 13.78 -3.61
C ARG A 402 -32.02 13.20 -4.10
N ALA A 403 -32.90 12.87 -3.20
CA ALA A 403 -34.24 12.39 -3.52
C ALA A 403 -35.23 12.87 -2.45
N VAL A 404 -36.50 13.01 -2.83
CA VAL A 404 -37.58 13.19 -1.89
C VAL A 404 -38.33 11.88 -1.76
N GLY A 405 -38.62 11.45 -0.54
CA GLY A 405 -39.37 10.24 -0.27
C GLY A 405 -40.78 10.32 -0.83
N GLN A 406 -41.23 9.30 -1.57
CA GLN A 406 -42.56 9.30 -2.17
C GLN A 406 -43.68 9.24 -1.13
N ASP A 407 -43.49 8.51 -0.05
CA ASP A 407 -44.51 8.28 0.97
C ASP A 407 -44.46 9.31 2.11
N THR A 408 -43.26 9.78 2.46
CA THR A 408 -43.05 10.67 3.62
C THR A 408 -42.79 12.12 3.24
N PHE A 409 -42.58 12.43 1.97
CA PHE A 409 -42.18 13.75 1.45
C PHE A 409 -40.96 14.35 2.14
N GLN A 410 -40.16 13.51 2.80
CA GLN A 410 -38.95 13.92 3.50
C GLN A 410 -37.74 13.92 2.53
N PRO A 411 -36.85 14.90 2.61
CA PRO A 411 -35.64 14.94 1.84
C PRO A 411 -34.67 13.80 2.28
N LYS A 412 -34.06 13.18 1.29
CA LYS A 412 -33.07 12.10 1.47
C LYS A 412 -31.81 12.45 0.73
N ILE A 413 -30.67 12.25 1.38
CA ILE A 413 -29.35 12.43 0.79
C ILE A 413 -28.64 11.10 0.84
N GLY A 414 -28.02 10.70 -0.26
CA GLY A 414 -27.20 9.51 -0.33
C GLY A 414 -25.85 9.81 -0.91
N PHE A 415 -24.82 9.19 -0.37
CA PHE A 415 -23.47 9.16 -0.93
C PHE A 415 -23.11 7.76 -1.40
N LYS A 416 -22.49 7.68 -2.55
CA LYS A 416 -22.02 6.43 -3.13
C LYS A 416 -20.62 6.62 -3.68
N THR A 417 -19.76 5.64 -3.46
CA THR A 417 -18.40 5.59 -4.05
C THR A 417 -18.11 4.20 -4.58
N ARG A 418 -17.20 4.13 -5.56
CA ARG A 418 -16.76 2.86 -6.15
C ARG A 418 -15.25 2.84 -6.27
N TYR A 419 -14.62 1.83 -5.71
CA TYR A 419 -13.18 1.63 -5.76
C TYR A 419 -12.85 0.13 -5.65
N GLY A 420 -11.63 -0.23 -6.00
CA GLY A 420 -11.10 -1.56 -5.83
C GLY A 420 -9.80 -1.54 -5.04
N MET A 421 -9.50 -2.64 -4.36
CA MET A 421 -8.21 -2.89 -3.75
C MET A 421 -7.67 -4.23 -4.24
N VAL A 422 -6.35 -4.28 -4.47
CA VAL A 422 -5.67 -5.49 -4.91
C VAL A 422 -4.25 -5.52 -4.37
N ALA A 423 -3.79 -6.71 -3.99
CA ALA A 423 -2.40 -6.91 -3.62
C ALA A 423 -1.50 -6.97 -4.87
N ASN A 424 -0.24 -6.61 -4.70
CA ASN A 424 0.75 -6.74 -5.76
C ASN A 424 0.91 -8.23 -6.14
N PRO A 425 0.93 -8.60 -7.43
CA PRO A 425 1.17 -9.97 -7.87
C PRO A 425 2.48 -10.59 -7.35
N PHE A 426 3.46 -9.76 -7.00
CA PHE A 426 4.74 -10.18 -6.43
C PHE A 426 4.77 -10.18 -4.90
N ALA A 427 3.67 -9.88 -4.24
CA ALA A 427 3.64 -9.79 -2.79
C ALA A 427 3.84 -11.15 -2.09
N GLY A 428 3.48 -12.25 -2.74
CA GLY A 428 3.55 -13.60 -2.19
C GLY A 428 4.91 -14.28 -2.30
N ALA A 429 5.07 -15.41 -1.59
CA ALA A 429 6.33 -16.16 -1.44
C ALA A 429 6.68 -17.09 -2.61
N GLY A 430 5.83 -17.25 -3.61
CA GLY A 430 6.04 -18.17 -4.72
C GLY A 430 5.34 -17.77 -6.02
N ALA A 431 5.71 -18.44 -7.11
CA ALA A 431 5.09 -18.22 -8.41
C ALA A 431 3.61 -18.65 -8.35
N GLY A 432 2.72 -17.71 -8.53
CA GLY A 432 1.27 -17.97 -8.52
C GLY A 432 0.62 -17.87 -7.14
N ASP A 433 1.34 -17.37 -6.11
CA ASP A 433 0.86 -17.42 -4.74
C ASP A 433 -0.18 -16.36 -4.40
N ASN A 434 -1.32 -16.91 -4.06
CA ASN A 434 -2.25 -16.45 -3.02
C ASN A 434 -2.87 -15.07 -3.22
N ILE A 435 -3.24 -14.75 -4.42
CA ILE A 435 -4.35 -13.83 -4.59
C ILE A 435 -5.61 -14.62 -4.24
N THR A 436 -6.11 -14.45 -3.03
CA THR A 436 -7.40 -15.02 -2.62
C THR A 436 -8.49 -14.53 -3.57
N ALA A 437 -9.63 -15.19 -3.57
CA ALA A 437 -10.79 -14.83 -4.39
C ALA A 437 -11.18 -13.33 -4.29
N ASP A 438 -10.75 -12.65 -3.23
CA ASP A 438 -10.95 -11.21 -3.01
C ASP A 438 -9.81 -10.32 -3.57
N ASN A 439 -8.81 -10.87 -4.24
CA ASN A 439 -7.65 -10.19 -4.82
C ASN A 439 -6.79 -9.37 -3.83
N VAL A 440 -6.99 -9.51 -2.53
CA VAL A 440 -6.33 -8.70 -1.50
C VAL A 440 -5.10 -9.41 -0.91
N GLY A 441 -4.96 -10.70 -1.13
CA GLY A 441 -3.90 -11.53 -0.59
C GLY A 441 -4.30 -12.35 0.63
N ALA A 442 -3.58 -13.43 0.87
CA ALA A 442 -3.75 -14.30 2.02
C ALA A 442 -3.23 -13.63 3.31
N ILE A 443 -3.61 -14.20 4.45
CA ILE A 443 -3.10 -13.77 5.76
C ILE A 443 -1.59 -14.03 5.81
N ASN A 444 -0.79 -13.05 6.30
CA ASN A 444 0.65 -13.13 6.46
C ASN A 444 1.43 -13.44 5.16
N SER A 445 0.94 -13.04 4.01
CA SER A 445 1.56 -13.34 2.72
C SER A 445 2.29 -12.16 2.06
N ASN A 446 2.03 -10.94 2.50
CA ASN A 446 2.55 -9.77 1.82
C ASN A 446 3.94 -9.38 2.32
N ARG A 447 4.95 -9.61 1.50
CA ARG A 447 6.38 -9.33 1.79
C ARG A 447 6.74 -7.85 1.86
N TYR A 448 5.87 -6.98 1.38
CA TYR A 448 6.10 -5.53 1.43
C TYR A 448 5.77 -4.92 2.79
N TYR A 449 5.12 -5.67 3.67
CA TYR A 449 4.72 -5.23 5.01
C TYR A 449 5.13 -6.27 6.05
N ARG A 450 5.67 -5.81 7.17
CA ARG A 450 6.01 -6.68 8.32
C ARG A 450 5.36 -6.15 9.58
N ARG A 451 4.67 -7.04 10.28
CA ARG A 451 3.92 -6.75 11.50
C ARG A 451 4.62 -7.35 12.71
N VAL A 452 4.79 -6.55 13.75
CA VAL A 452 5.36 -6.98 15.04
C VAL A 452 4.47 -6.49 16.19
N GLN A 453 4.20 -7.37 17.12
CA GLN A 453 3.59 -7.04 18.39
C GLN A 453 4.67 -6.63 19.40
N VAL A 454 4.47 -5.55 20.10
CA VAL A 454 5.39 -5.09 21.16
C VAL A 454 4.75 -5.36 22.52
N THR A 455 5.51 -5.98 23.41
CA THR A 455 5.10 -6.28 24.77
C THR A 455 6.01 -5.58 25.80
N ASN A 456 5.52 -5.40 27.01
CA ASN A 456 6.26 -4.80 28.13
C ASN A 456 6.78 -3.38 27.83
N ILE A 457 5.95 -2.54 27.18
CA ILE A 457 6.30 -1.13 26.94
C ILE A 457 6.33 -0.37 28.27
N MET A 458 5.39 -0.69 29.17
CA MET A 458 5.33 -0.30 30.58
C MET A 458 4.58 -1.36 31.38
#